data_a8f1beeea6da13353187836b51cc59ca
#
_entry.id   a8f1beeea6da13353187836b51cc59ca
#
_cell.length_a   1.000
_cell.length_b   1.000
_cell.length_c   1.000
_cell.angle_alpha   90.00
_cell.angle_beta   90.00
_cell.angle_gamma   90.00
#
_symmetry.space_group_name_H-M   'P 1'
#
loop_
_entity.id
_entity.type
_entity.pdbx_description
1 polymer ?
#
loop_
_entity_poly.entity_id
_entity_poly.type
_entity_poly.pdbx_seq_one_letter_code
_entity_poly.pdbx_strand_id
1 'polypeptide(L)' 'LHWTDQPYKWHVNDGEEVFAVMDGEVDMHYRENGEERVARLQSGDIFYAGIGAEHVAHPRGEARILVIEKEGSV' A
#
# COMPACT_ATOMS: atom_id res chain seq x y z
N LEU A 1 -12.75 -1.92 -1.85
CA LEU A 1 -12.51 -1.52 -0.46
C LEU A 1 -12.31 -2.74 0.40
N HIS A 2 -11.20 -2.85 1.05
CA HIS A 2 -10.94 -3.99 1.92
C HIS A 2 -9.89 -3.66 2.97
N TRP A 3 -9.84 -4.49 4.01
CA TRP A 3 -8.85 -4.42 5.07
C TRP A 3 -7.81 -5.51 4.84
N THR A 4 -6.56 -5.21 5.14
CA THR A 4 -5.52 -6.21 5.06
C THR A 4 -4.48 -6.04 6.18
N ASP A 5 -4.03 -7.16 6.70
CA ASP A 5 -2.87 -7.27 7.55
C ASP A 5 -1.87 -8.24 6.95
N GLN A 6 -2.11 -8.67 5.73
CA GLN A 6 -1.31 -9.65 5.02
C GLN A 6 -0.29 -8.95 4.14
N PRO A 7 0.96 -9.11 4.41
CA PRO A 7 2.03 -8.51 3.65
C PRO A 7 2.48 -9.40 2.52
N TYR A 8 3.42 -8.94 1.81
CA TYR A 8 4.55 -9.71 1.32
C TYR A 8 4.50 -10.18 -0.10
N LYS A 9 3.60 -9.67 -0.91
CA LYS A 9 3.70 -9.88 -2.34
C LYS A 9 3.78 -8.54 -3.04
N TRP A 10 4.69 -8.42 -3.96
CA TRP A 10 4.72 -7.26 -4.83
C TRP A 10 3.49 -7.29 -5.74
N HIS A 11 2.83 -6.16 -5.82
CA HIS A 11 1.68 -5.98 -6.68
C HIS A 11 1.98 -4.91 -7.72
N VAL A 12 1.51 -5.15 -8.93
CA VAL A 12 1.50 -4.14 -9.98
C VAL A 12 0.07 -3.69 -10.14
N ASN A 13 -0.17 -2.39 -10.01
CA ASN A 13 -1.52 -1.87 -10.07
C ASN A 13 -2.07 -1.85 -11.49
N ASP A 14 -3.24 -2.45 -11.67
CA ASP A 14 -4.00 -2.35 -12.92
C ASP A 14 -4.85 -1.08 -12.93
N GLY A 15 -5.00 -0.44 -11.79
CA GLY A 15 -5.73 0.80 -11.62
C GLY A 15 -5.20 1.56 -10.44
N GLU A 16 -5.79 2.69 -10.15
CA GLU A 16 -5.38 3.53 -9.03
C GLU A 16 -5.81 2.92 -7.71
N GLU A 17 -4.94 2.98 -6.72
CA GLU A 17 -5.23 2.53 -5.36
C GLU A 17 -4.81 3.58 -4.34
N VAL A 18 -5.55 3.65 -3.26
CA VAL A 18 -5.22 4.51 -2.12
C VAL A 18 -5.18 3.64 -0.88
N PHE A 19 -4.11 3.77 -0.12
CA PHE A 19 -3.92 3.05 1.14
C PHE A 19 -3.98 4.06 2.27
N ALA A 20 -4.89 3.84 3.21
CA ALA A 20 -5.01 4.70 4.38
C ALA A 20 -4.71 3.87 5.62
N VAL A 21 -3.68 4.24 6.36
CA VAL A 21 -3.34 3.54 7.60
C VAL A 21 -4.25 4.07 8.70
N MET A 22 -5.06 3.19 9.25
CA MET A 22 -6.02 3.55 10.30
C MET A 22 -5.43 3.33 11.68
N ASP A 23 -4.68 2.23 11.85
CA ASP A 23 -4.00 1.89 13.09
C ASP A 23 -2.66 1.28 12.79
N GLY A 24 -1.69 1.50 13.65
CA GLY A 24 -0.37 0.89 13.55
C GLY A 24 0.55 1.61 12.59
N GLU A 25 1.57 0.91 12.17
CA GLU A 25 2.57 1.43 11.24
C GLU A 25 2.79 0.43 10.12
N VAL A 26 3.05 0.96 8.94
CA VAL A 26 3.30 0.14 7.76
C VAL A 26 4.50 0.71 7.01
N ASP A 27 5.45 -0.16 6.67
CA ASP A 27 6.52 0.20 5.77
C ASP A 27 6.04 -0.17 4.35
N MET A 28 5.74 0.83 3.55
CA MET A 28 5.31 0.61 2.18
C MET A 28 6.54 0.66 1.28
N HIS A 29 6.89 -0.49 0.74
CA HIS A 29 7.97 -0.59 -0.24
C HIS A 29 7.39 -0.37 -1.62
N TYR A 30 8.01 0.50 -2.40
CA TYR A 30 7.53 0.79 -3.74
C TYR A 30 8.71 1.04 -4.66
N ARG A 31 8.48 0.90 -5.95
CA ARG A 31 9.49 1.16 -6.97
C ARG A 31 9.13 2.40 -7.74
N GLU A 32 10.11 3.27 -7.89
CA GLU A 32 9.96 4.51 -8.61
C GLU A 32 11.21 4.70 -9.48
N ASN A 33 11.02 4.82 -10.78
CA ASN A 33 12.11 4.99 -11.73
C ASN A 33 13.18 3.90 -11.61
N GLY A 34 12.74 2.66 -11.35
CA GLY A 34 13.66 1.53 -11.21
C GLY A 34 14.33 1.42 -9.84
N GLU A 35 14.05 2.34 -8.93
CA GLU A 35 14.60 2.31 -7.58
C GLU A 35 13.56 1.88 -6.56
N GLU A 36 13.96 1.01 -5.65
CA GLU A 36 13.12 0.63 -4.53
C GLU A 36 13.22 1.67 -3.43
N ARG A 37 12.07 2.12 -2.95
CA ARG A 37 11.97 3.11 -1.88
C ARG A 37 11.05 2.58 -0.80
N VAL A 38 11.17 3.15 0.38
CA VAL A 38 10.32 2.79 1.51
C VAL A 38 9.70 4.05 2.10
N ALA A 39 8.39 4.03 2.26
CA ALA A 39 7.67 5.08 2.96
C ALA A 39 7.11 4.49 4.24
N ARG A 40 7.45 5.07 5.38
CA ARG A 40 6.86 4.66 6.65
C ARG A 40 5.55 5.41 6.84
N LEU A 41 4.48 4.64 6.87
CA LEU A 41 3.13 5.18 7.04
C LEU A 41 2.67 4.92 8.47
N GLN A 42 2.19 5.97 9.10
CA GLN A 42 1.64 5.90 10.45
C GLN A 42 0.14 6.15 10.38
N SER A 43 -0.53 5.94 11.49
CA SER A 43 -1.97 6.20 11.59
C SER A 43 -2.30 7.60 11.04
N GLY A 44 -3.22 7.67 10.10
CA GLY A 44 -3.61 8.90 9.43
C GLY A 44 -2.90 9.18 8.12
N ASP A 45 -1.85 8.43 7.80
CA ASP A 45 -1.13 8.64 6.55
C ASP A 45 -1.82 7.92 5.39
N ILE A 46 -1.67 8.51 4.22
CA ILE A 46 -2.26 8.00 2.99
C ILE A 46 -1.16 7.80 1.96
N PHE A 47 -1.19 6.66 1.30
CA PHE A 47 -0.28 6.34 0.20
C PHE A 47 -1.10 6.13 -1.06
N TYR A 48 -0.75 6.88 -2.11
CA TYR A 48 -1.40 6.77 -3.41
C TYR A 48 -0.52 5.98 -4.37
N ALA A 49 -1.07 4.95 -4.98
CA ALA A 49 -0.37 4.15 -5.98
C ALA A 49 -1.11 4.26 -7.32
N GLY A 50 -0.43 4.82 -8.31
CA GLY A 50 -1.00 4.97 -9.64
C GLY A 50 -0.94 3.69 -10.46
N ILE A 51 -1.48 3.75 -11.66
CA ILE A 51 -1.46 2.62 -12.60
C ILE A 51 -0.02 2.24 -12.92
N GLY A 52 0.26 0.96 -12.86
CA GLY A 52 1.60 0.43 -13.13
C GLY A 52 2.57 0.53 -11.98
N ALA A 53 2.18 1.14 -10.86
CA ALA A 53 3.04 1.23 -9.69
C ALA A 53 3.23 -0.14 -9.05
N GLU A 54 4.47 -0.43 -8.68
CA GLU A 54 4.78 -1.65 -7.95
C GLU A 54 4.93 -1.32 -6.47
N HIS A 55 4.31 -2.11 -5.61
CA HIS A 55 4.36 -1.86 -4.18
C HIS A 55 4.14 -3.15 -3.38
N VAL A 56 4.59 -3.12 -2.14
CA VAL A 56 4.30 -4.16 -1.16
C VAL A 56 4.27 -3.53 0.22
N ALA A 57 3.24 -3.85 0.99
CA ALA A 57 3.09 -3.34 2.34
C ALA A 57 3.67 -4.31 3.36
N HIS A 58 4.46 -3.80 4.28
CA HIS A 58 5.02 -4.57 5.39
C HIS A 58 4.53 -3.96 6.70
N PRO A 59 3.44 -4.49 7.28
CA PRO A 59 2.97 -4.01 8.56
C PRO A 59 4.00 -4.25 9.67
N ARG A 60 4.14 -3.30 10.55
CA ARG A 60 4.98 -3.44 11.73
C ARG A 60 4.10 -3.86 12.90
N GLY A 61 4.06 -5.17 13.16
CA GLY A 61 3.11 -5.72 14.12
C GLY A 61 1.70 -5.68 13.54
N GLU A 62 0.71 -5.41 14.38
CA GLU A 62 -0.67 -5.31 13.91
C GLU A 62 -0.93 -3.92 13.34
N ALA A 63 -1.47 -3.90 12.13
CA ALA A 63 -1.83 -2.65 11.48
C ALA A 63 -3.14 -2.84 10.74
N ARG A 64 -3.94 -1.79 10.69
CA ARG A 64 -5.16 -1.78 9.90
C ARG A 64 -4.99 -0.80 8.75
N ILE A 65 -5.15 -1.30 7.56
CA ILE A 65 -5.02 -0.52 6.34
C ILE A 65 -6.32 -0.59 5.58
N LEU A 66 -6.89 0.56 5.28
CA LEU A 66 -8.04 0.64 4.41
C LEU A 66 -7.53 0.82 2.98
N VAL A 67 -7.91 -0.10 2.12
CA VAL A 67 -7.51 -0.05 0.71
C VAL A 67 -8.71 0.37 -0.12
N ILE A 68 -8.56 1.44 -0.84
CA ILE A 68 -9.58 1.93 -1.75
C ILE A 68 -9.03 1.77 -3.15
N GLU A 69 -9.72 0.98 -3.95
CA GLU A 69 -9.27 0.69 -5.30
C GLU A 69 -10.40 0.89 -6.30
N LYS A 70 -10.02 1.19 -7.52
CA LYS A 70 -10.98 1.32 -8.59
C LYS A 70 -11.56 -0.06 -8.90
N GLU A 71 -12.84 -0.11 -9.20
CA GLU A 71 -13.51 -1.35 -9.57
C GLU A 71 -12.76 -2.02 -10.72
N GLY A 72 -12.48 -3.31 -10.56
CA GLY A 72 -11.73 -4.07 -11.54
C GLY A 72 -10.22 -4.02 -11.36
N SER A 73 -9.71 -3.19 -10.45
CA SER A 73 -8.29 -3.15 -10.10
C SER A 73 -7.96 -4.28 -9.13
N VAL A 74 -6.77 -4.79 -9.22
CA VAL A 74 -6.35 -5.89 -8.36
C VAL A 74 -5.06 -5.54 -7.66
#